data_300c68fea093017fa52f8b1bb2d63dfb
#
_entry.id   300c68fea093017fa52f8b1bb2d63dfb
#
_cell.length_a   1.000
_cell.length_b   1.000
_cell.length_c   1.000
_cell.angle_alpha   90.00
_cell.angle_beta   90.00
_cell.angle_gamma   90.00
#
_symmetry.space_group_name_H-M   'P 1'
#
loop_
_entity.id
_entity.type
_entity.pdbx_description
1 polymer ?
#
loop_
_entity_poly.entity_id
_entity_poly.type
_entity_poly.pdbx_seq_one_letter_code
_entity_poly.pdbx_strand_id
1 'polypeptide(L)'
;MIIKKNKEELHTVGRGLYWTGLTLGVFGLLWSSVKQIDAGKVGVQSLFGNIQSHVLPSGLNLVNPLMDVMEVDIKTQNYTMSGVHDEGNKEGDDAIRVLTADGLEVTIDLTVLYSVLPAEAPRLIRETGIDYQNKIIRPLTRTKMRDNAVYFTAVDLYSTKRDIFQSKIFKSIEDDFKKRGLILEQLLVRNITLPGTVKASIEEKIKAEQDAQKMEFVLQKEKQEADRKRVEAQGIADYQRIISSGLGDKQLQYEQIQVMKGLITSPNAKVIIMNGSKTPVILDGKN
;
A
#
# COMPACT_ATOMS: atom_id res chain seq x y z
N MET A 1 -16.43 92.98 -5.77
CA MET A 1 -17.43 91.89 -5.89
C MET A 1 -16.84 90.58 -6.42
N ILE A 2 -15.71 90.62 -7.09
CA ILE A 2 -15.05 89.44 -7.73
C ILE A 2 -14.31 88.55 -6.73
N ILE A 3 -13.73 89.08 -5.66
CA ILE A 3 -12.93 88.34 -4.67
C ILE A 3 -13.78 87.43 -3.77
N LYS A 4 -15.07 87.76 -3.51
CA LYS A 4 -15.96 86.93 -2.71
C LYS A 4 -16.46 85.69 -3.43
N LYS A 5 -16.61 85.75 -4.76
CA LYS A 5 -17.07 84.63 -5.60
C LYS A 5 -16.02 83.52 -5.73
N ASN A 6 -14.72 83.88 -5.83
CA ASN A 6 -13.65 82.94 -5.85
C ASN A 6 -13.47 82.14 -4.55
N LYS A 7 -13.81 82.75 -3.38
CA LYS A 7 -13.68 82.08 -2.10
C LYS A 7 -14.76 80.99 -1.88
N GLU A 8 -16.00 81.25 -2.35
CA GLU A 8 -17.09 80.27 -2.29
C GLU A 8 -16.88 79.10 -3.27
N GLU A 9 -16.34 79.36 -4.47
CA GLU A 9 -15.99 78.27 -5.42
C GLU A 9 -14.83 77.46 -4.91
N LEU A 10 -13.82 78.03 -4.26
CA LEU A 10 -12.71 77.22 -3.64
C LEU A 10 -13.20 76.37 -2.48
N HIS A 11 -14.18 76.87 -1.67
CA HIS A 11 -14.78 76.08 -0.57
C HIS A 11 -15.67 74.95 -1.08
N THR A 12 -16.39 75.13 -2.18
CA THR A 12 -17.21 74.05 -2.81
C THR A 12 -16.35 73.00 -3.50
N VAL A 13 -15.28 73.38 -4.20
CA VAL A 13 -14.30 72.46 -4.79
C VAL A 13 -13.56 71.67 -3.70
N GLY A 14 -13.14 72.37 -2.61
CA GLY A 14 -12.47 71.68 -1.49
C GLY A 14 -13.38 70.67 -0.76
N ARG A 15 -14.67 70.96 -0.58
CA ARG A 15 -15.67 70.05 -0.02
C ARG A 15 -15.89 68.83 -0.98
N GLY A 16 -15.97 69.10 -2.28
CA GLY A 16 -16.08 68.05 -3.27
C GLY A 16 -14.87 67.05 -3.24
N LEU A 17 -13.66 67.61 -3.18
CA LEU A 17 -12.43 66.81 -3.10
C LEU A 17 -12.34 66.00 -1.79
N TYR A 18 -12.80 66.59 -0.67
CA TYR A 18 -12.87 65.90 0.64
C TYR A 18 -13.84 64.72 0.59
N TRP A 19 -15.04 64.91 0.04
CA TRP A 19 -16.03 63.81 -0.07
C TRP A 19 -15.61 62.72 -1.04
N THR A 20 -14.97 63.05 -2.16
CA THR A 20 -14.42 62.03 -3.08
C THR A 20 -13.26 61.27 -2.45
N GLY A 21 -12.38 61.92 -1.69
CA GLY A 21 -11.34 61.25 -0.93
C GLY A 21 -11.89 60.31 0.16
N LEU A 22 -12.94 60.75 0.86
CA LEU A 22 -13.59 59.94 1.89
C LEU A 22 -14.29 58.72 1.29
N THR A 23 -15.00 58.88 0.16
CA THR A 23 -15.66 57.76 -0.52
C THR A 23 -14.66 56.74 -1.09
N LEU A 24 -13.54 57.19 -1.67
CA LEU A 24 -12.45 56.32 -2.12
C LEU A 24 -11.79 55.59 -0.95
N GLY A 25 -11.60 56.28 0.19
CA GLY A 25 -11.05 55.64 1.39
C GLY A 25 -11.96 54.54 1.96
N VAL A 26 -13.28 54.84 2.08
CA VAL A 26 -14.27 53.84 2.51
C VAL A 26 -14.36 52.66 1.53
N PHE A 27 -14.34 52.93 0.22
CA PHE A 27 -14.36 51.91 -0.78
C PHE A 27 -13.10 51.02 -0.72
N GLY A 28 -11.92 51.62 -0.52
CA GLY A 28 -10.67 50.88 -0.33
C GLY A 28 -10.69 50.00 0.91
N LEU A 29 -11.24 50.50 2.04
CA LEU A 29 -11.42 49.70 3.27
C LEU A 29 -12.40 48.54 3.06
N LEU A 30 -13.52 48.76 2.38
CA LEU A 30 -14.48 47.71 2.07
C LEU A 30 -13.88 46.64 1.14
N TRP A 31 -13.09 47.07 0.16
CA TRP A 31 -12.41 46.16 -0.76
C TRP A 31 -11.37 45.30 -0.04
N SER A 32 -10.61 45.85 0.89
CA SER A 32 -9.63 45.16 1.71
C SER A 32 -10.24 44.16 2.71
N SER A 33 -11.54 44.34 3.02
CA SER A 33 -12.29 43.47 3.94
C SER A 33 -12.74 42.15 3.28
N VAL A 34 -12.69 42.02 1.96
CA VAL A 34 -13.08 40.80 1.26
C VAL A 34 -11.85 39.93 1.07
N LYS A 35 -11.88 38.75 1.64
CA LYS A 35 -10.84 37.72 1.45
C LYS A 35 -11.46 36.48 0.84
N GLN A 36 -10.85 36.01 -0.22
CA GLN A 36 -11.18 34.75 -0.85
C GLN A 36 -10.24 33.67 -0.30
N ILE A 37 -10.82 32.54 0.13
CA ILE A 37 -10.10 31.35 0.59
C ILE A 37 -10.36 30.24 -0.41
N ASP A 38 -9.30 29.60 -0.87
CA ASP A 38 -9.36 28.54 -1.86
C ASP A 38 -10.13 27.30 -1.35
N ALA A 39 -10.70 26.55 -2.27
CA ALA A 39 -11.34 25.28 -1.96
C ALA A 39 -10.36 24.29 -1.34
N GLY A 40 -10.76 23.67 -0.22
CA GLY A 40 -9.91 22.73 0.53
C GLY A 40 -8.89 23.39 1.45
N LYS A 41 -9.04 24.70 1.68
CA LYS A 41 -8.28 25.43 2.69
C LYS A 41 -9.23 26.10 3.68
N VAL A 42 -8.71 26.44 4.84
CA VAL A 42 -9.38 27.27 5.85
C VAL A 42 -8.52 28.45 6.19
N GLY A 43 -9.17 29.59 6.48
CA GLY A 43 -8.49 30.80 6.90
C GLY A 43 -8.40 30.89 8.42
N VAL A 44 -7.19 31.03 8.94
CA VAL A 44 -6.92 31.31 10.34
C VAL A 44 -6.61 32.80 10.46
N GLN A 45 -7.41 33.48 11.25
CA GLN A 45 -7.31 34.94 11.46
C GLN A 45 -6.30 35.26 12.55
N SER A 46 -5.48 36.29 12.32
CA SER A 46 -4.57 36.87 13.31
C SER A 46 -4.77 38.37 13.40
N LEU A 47 -4.99 38.87 14.61
CA LEU A 47 -5.05 40.32 14.90
C LEU A 47 -3.80 40.71 15.69
N PHE A 48 -2.91 41.47 15.07
CA PHE A 48 -1.64 41.89 15.68
C PHE A 48 -0.85 40.73 16.32
N GLY A 49 -0.82 39.58 15.63
CA GLY A 49 -0.13 38.38 16.12
C GLY A 49 -0.95 37.48 17.04
N ASN A 50 -2.14 37.89 17.46
CA ASN A 50 -3.03 37.06 18.27
C ASN A 50 -3.96 36.25 17.37
N ILE A 51 -3.79 34.94 17.37
CA ILE A 51 -4.58 34.02 16.56
C ILE A 51 -5.96 33.81 17.15
N GLN A 52 -6.98 34.13 16.34
CA GLN A 52 -8.39 33.99 16.72
C GLN A 52 -8.80 32.50 16.61
N SER A 53 -9.77 32.11 17.46
CA SER A 53 -10.28 30.73 17.44
C SER A 53 -11.27 30.46 16.30
N HIS A 54 -11.78 31.52 15.67
CA HIS A 54 -12.72 31.39 14.56
C HIS A 54 -12.00 31.05 13.27
N VAL A 55 -12.55 30.07 12.54
CA VAL A 55 -12.03 29.57 11.26
C VAL A 55 -12.90 30.11 10.14
N LEU A 56 -12.29 30.69 9.14
CA LEU A 56 -12.97 31.09 7.91
C LEU A 56 -13.11 29.92 6.97
N PRO A 57 -14.32 29.64 6.50
CA PRO A 57 -14.52 28.57 5.51
C PRO A 57 -14.00 28.97 4.13
N SER A 58 -13.87 28.00 3.22
CA SER A 58 -13.57 28.26 1.82
C SER A 58 -14.66 29.12 1.16
N GLY A 59 -14.24 29.98 0.24
CA GLY A 59 -15.09 30.94 -0.47
C GLY A 59 -14.80 32.39 -0.09
N LEU A 60 -15.77 33.28 -0.35
CA LEU A 60 -15.65 34.69 -0.04
C LEU A 60 -16.06 34.96 1.42
N ASN A 61 -15.14 35.56 2.15
CA ASN A 61 -15.34 35.92 3.56
C ASN A 61 -15.16 37.42 3.77
N LEU A 62 -15.99 37.97 4.64
CA LEU A 62 -15.85 39.34 5.08
C LEU A 62 -15.02 39.36 6.37
N VAL A 63 -13.86 40.00 6.33
CA VAL A 63 -12.88 40.03 7.41
C VAL A 63 -12.56 41.48 7.77
N ASN A 64 -12.26 41.73 9.04
CA ASN A 64 -11.75 43.02 9.44
C ASN A 64 -10.43 43.30 8.68
N PRO A 65 -10.29 44.48 8.00
CA PRO A 65 -9.09 44.78 7.18
C PRO A 65 -7.79 44.88 7.99
N LEU A 66 -7.85 44.92 9.31
CA LEU A 66 -6.70 44.91 10.22
C LEU A 66 -6.25 43.48 10.60
N MET A 67 -6.98 42.47 10.15
CA MET A 67 -6.64 41.06 10.42
C MET A 67 -5.85 40.47 9.27
N ASP A 68 -4.77 39.78 9.61
CA ASP A 68 -4.07 38.91 8.70
C ASP A 68 -4.78 37.56 8.64
N VAL A 69 -4.90 36.98 7.44
CA VAL A 69 -5.51 35.69 7.22
C VAL A 69 -4.44 34.74 6.68
N MET A 70 -4.16 33.68 7.43
CA MET A 70 -3.27 32.59 7.02
C MET A 70 -4.11 31.43 6.51
N GLU A 71 -3.82 30.98 5.29
CA GLU A 71 -4.48 29.81 4.72
C GLU A 71 -3.80 28.52 5.19
N VAL A 72 -4.60 27.59 5.67
CA VAL A 72 -4.16 26.24 6.08
C VAL A 72 -4.85 25.23 5.18
N ASP A 73 -4.09 24.39 4.52
CA ASP A 73 -4.61 23.30 3.70
C ASP A 73 -5.18 22.20 4.61
N ILE A 74 -6.45 21.83 4.37
CA ILE A 74 -7.17 20.80 5.11
C ILE A 74 -7.36 19.51 4.30
N LYS A 75 -6.90 19.50 3.05
CA LYS A 75 -6.89 18.29 2.22
C LYS A 75 -5.86 17.31 2.74
N THR A 76 -5.94 16.08 2.26
CA THR A 76 -4.90 15.09 2.47
C THR A 76 -3.56 15.60 1.94
N GLN A 77 -2.59 15.69 2.82
CA GLN A 77 -1.22 16.06 2.53
C GLN A 77 -0.32 14.86 2.75
N ASN A 78 0.81 14.84 2.07
CA ASN A 78 1.84 13.84 2.29
C ASN A 78 3.10 14.47 2.88
N TYR A 79 3.79 13.73 3.73
CA TYR A 79 5.14 14.04 4.16
C TYR A 79 6.01 12.80 3.97
N THR A 80 6.96 12.89 3.04
CA THR A 80 7.82 11.76 2.68
C THR A 80 9.23 11.99 3.26
N MET A 81 9.72 10.99 3.99
CA MET A 81 11.07 10.89 4.50
C MET A 81 11.77 9.77 3.73
N SER A 82 12.67 10.12 2.83
CA SER A 82 13.38 9.18 1.95
C SER A 82 14.88 9.50 1.92
N GLY A 83 15.68 8.47 1.73
CA GLY A 83 17.12 8.60 1.45
C GLY A 83 17.42 8.79 -0.03
N VAL A 84 16.41 8.66 -0.90
CA VAL A 84 16.57 8.87 -2.33
C VAL A 84 16.44 10.36 -2.63
N HIS A 85 17.42 10.88 -3.38
CA HIS A 85 17.41 12.28 -3.83
C HIS A 85 16.14 12.53 -4.66
N ASP A 86 15.48 13.66 -4.44
CA ASP A 86 14.26 14.12 -5.11
C ASP A 86 12.95 13.35 -4.78
N GLU A 87 12.95 12.38 -3.88
CA GLU A 87 11.71 11.71 -3.45
C GLU A 87 11.12 12.23 -2.13
N GLY A 88 11.91 12.92 -1.32
CA GLY A 88 11.51 13.43 0.00
C GLY A 88 11.02 14.87 0.00
N ASN A 89 10.34 15.29 1.07
CA ASN A 89 9.98 16.69 1.30
C ASN A 89 11.20 17.56 1.66
N LYS A 90 12.32 16.95 1.98
CA LYS A 90 13.62 17.60 2.21
C LYS A 90 14.63 17.17 1.16
N GLU A 91 15.41 18.13 0.69
CA GLU A 91 16.57 17.84 -0.12
C GLU A 91 17.62 17.04 0.68
N GLY A 92 18.15 15.97 0.07
CA GLY A 92 19.15 15.09 0.67
C GLY A 92 18.57 13.89 1.40
N ASP A 93 19.42 13.19 2.17
CA ASP A 93 19.05 11.98 2.92
C ASP A 93 18.21 12.33 4.15
N ASP A 94 16.90 12.12 4.07
CA ASP A 94 15.96 12.24 5.18
C ASP A 94 15.40 10.90 5.64
N ALA A 95 15.95 9.77 5.17
CA ALA A 95 15.56 8.44 5.62
C ALA A 95 15.67 8.28 7.14
N ILE A 96 14.87 7.38 7.66
CA ILE A 96 14.82 7.11 9.10
C ILE A 96 15.73 5.93 9.41
N ARG A 97 16.83 6.18 10.15
CA ARG A 97 17.69 5.12 10.66
C ARG A 97 17.19 4.67 12.02
N VAL A 98 16.94 3.38 12.14
CA VAL A 98 16.43 2.73 13.35
C VAL A 98 17.30 1.55 13.73
N LEU A 99 17.36 1.27 15.04
CA LEU A 99 17.99 0.07 15.57
C LEU A 99 16.91 -1.00 15.80
N THR A 100 17.15 -2.19 15.31
CA THR A 100 16.23 -3.33 15.45
C THR A 100 16.51 -4.13 16.73
N ALA A 101 15.63 -5.08 17.09
CA ALA A 101 15.77 -5.91 18.28
C ALA A 101 17.06 -6.75 18.31
N ASP A 102 17.59 -7.10 17.14
CA ASP A 102 18.84 -7.83 16.94
C ASP A 102 20.09 -6.92 16.84
N GLY A 103 19.92 -5.62 17.14
CA GLY A 103 21.02 -4.65 17.19
C GLY A 103 21.52 -4.20 15.82
N LEU A 104 20.78 -4.44 14.75
CA LEU A 104 21.14 -4.02 13.40
C LEU A 104 20.57 -2.64 13.09
N GLU A 105 21.36 -1.79 12.43
CA GLU A 105 20.87 -0.51 11.91
C GLU A 105 20.17 -0.74 10.56
N VAL A 106 18.91 -0.29 10.48
CA VAL A 106 18.07 -0.39 9.29
C VAL A 106 17.63 1.00 8.87
N THR A 107 17.70 1.27 7.57
CA THR A 107 17.21 2.52 6.97
C THR A 107 15.83 2.30 6.40
N ILE A 108 14.88 3.16 6.77
CA ILE A 108 13.47 3.05 6.40
C ILE A 108 13.02 4.33 5.72
N ASP A 109 12.45 4.21 4.52
CA ASP A 109 11.75 5.27 3.82
C ASP A 109 10.26 5.20 4.13
N LEU A 110 9.69 6.34 4.49
CA LEU A 110 8.33 6.43 4.99
C LEU A 110 7.58 7.61 4.39
N THR A 111 6.31 7.41 4.03
CA THR A 111 5.37 8.48 3.71
C THR A 111 4.22 8.48 4.71
N VAL A 112 3.95 9.66 5.26
CA VAL A 112 2.83 9.91 6.16
C VAL A 112 1.76 10.68 5.39
N LEU A 113 0.56 10.12 5.27
CA LEU A 113 -0.62 10.83 4.76
C LEU A 113 -1.42 11.35 5.94
N TYR A 114 -1.69 12.63 5.92
CA TYR A 114 -2.39 13.30 7.02
C TYR A 114 -3.21 14.47 6.50
N SER A 115 -4.16 14.93 7.31
CA SER A 115 -4.92 16.16 7.10
C SER A 115 -5.02 16.96 8.40
N VAL A 116 -5.32 18.24 8.26
CA VAL A 116 -5.53 19.13 9.39
C VAL A 116 -7.02 19.18 9.72
N LEU A 117 -7.38 18.97 10.98
CA LEU A 117 -8.76 19.13 11.44
C LEU A 117 -9.14 20.60 11.38
N PRO A 118 -10.13 21.01 10.58
CA PRO A 118 -10.45 22.45 10.36
C PRO A 118 -10.69 23.23 11.65
N ALA A 119 -11.43 22.65 12.60
CA ALA A 119 -11.72 23.27 13.89
C ALA A 119 -10.49 23.52 14.77
N GLU A 120 -9.44 22.71 14.59
CA GLU A 120 -8.21 22.76 15.38
C GLU A 120 -7.07 23.53 14.69
N ALA A 121 -7.27 23.95 13.45
CA ALA A 121 -6.27 24.69 12.68
C ALA A 121 -5.76 25.96 13.43
N PRO A 122 -6.61 26.77 14.09
CA PRO A 122 -6.12 27.92 14.84
C PRO A 122 -5.22 27.54 16.02
N ARG A 123 -5.54 26.43 16.72
CA ARG A 123 -4.71 25.93 17.81
C ARG A 123 -3.37 25.42 17.31
N LEU A 124 -3.39 24.62 16.24
CA LEU A 124 -2.18 24.09 15.61
C LEU A 124 -1.23 25.23 15.20
N ILE A 125 -1.74 26.26 14.52
CA ILE A 125 -0.95 27.39 14.08
C ILE A 125 -0.45 28.24 15.27
N ARG A 126 -1.26 28.40 16.32
CA ARG A 126 -0.86 29.13 17.53
C ARG A 126 0.29 28.47 18.27
N GLU A 127 0.23 27.12 18.41
CA GLU A 127 1.23 26.36 19.16
C GLU A 127 2.51 26.11 18.36
N THR A 128 2.40 25.95 17.04
CA THR A 128 3.49 25.43 16.22
C THR A 128 3.93 26.36 15.09
N GLY A 129 2.99 27.19 14.60
CA GLY A 129 3.16 27.99 13.39
C GLY A 129 2.85 27.20 12.11
N ILE A 130 3.05 27.82 10.96
CA ILE A 130 2.76 27.24 9.64
C ILE A 130 3.66 26.03 9.35
N ASP A 131 4.88 26.00 9.90
CA ASP A 131 5.85 24.91 9.67
C ASP A 131 5.64 23.70 10.61
N TYR A 132 4.38 23.31 10.83
CA TYR A 132 4.02 22.15 11.68
C TYR A 132 4.53 20.81 11.11
N GLN A 133 4.77 20.73 9.82
CA GLN A 133 5.34 19.56 9.17
C GLN A 133 6.73 19.24 9.74
N ASN A 134 7.63 20.22 9.75
CA ASN A 134 8.98 20.04 10.24
C ASN A 134 9.07 20.00 11.78
N LYS A 135 8.14 20.67 12.48
CA LYS A 135 8.16 20.79 13.94
C LYS A 135 7.40 19.67 14.67
N ILE A 136 6.36 19.10 14.05
CA ILE A 136 5.54 18.05 14.66
C ILE A 136 5.63 16.74 13.88
N ILE A 137 5.19 16.75 12.60
CA ILE A 137 5.01 15.52 11.85
C ILE A 137 6.32 14.75 11.72
N ARG A 138 7.35 15.41 11.25
CA ARG A 138 8.67 14.80 11.04
C ARG A 138 9.30 14.25 12.35
N PRO A 139 9.48 15.04 13.42
CA PRO A 139 10.15 14.53 14.63
C PRO A 139 9.32 13.48 15.36
N LEU A 140 8.00 13.66 15.44
CA LEU A 140 7.12 12.69 16.09
C LEU A 140 7.15 11.34 15.37
N THR A 141 7.02 11.34 14.06
CA THR A 141 7.08 10.12 13.24
C THR A 141 8.42 9.42 13.40
N ARG A 142 9.54 10.16 13.33
CA ARG A 142 10.88 9.60 13.52
C ARG A 142 11.06 8.96 14.90
N THR A 143 10.56 9.61 15.95
CA THR A 143 10.62 9.06 17.31
C THR A 143 9.81 7.79 17.44
N LYS A 144 8.55 7.80 16.99
CA LYS A 144 7.68 6.62 17.06
C LYS A 144 8.19 5.44 16.22
N MET A 145 8.83 5.74 15.08
CA MET A 145 9.51 4.71 14.29
C MET A 145 10.63 4.04 15.09
N ARG A 146 11.51 4.83 15.72
CA ARG A 146 12.61 4.31 16.54
C ARG A 146 12.10 3.51 17.75
N ASP A 147 11.12 4.05 18.45
CA ASP A 147 10.55 3.42 19.66
C ASP A 147 9.89 2.06 19.35
N ASN A 148 9.33 1.89 18.15
CA ASN A 148 8.68 0.65 17.76
C ASN A 148 9.63 -0.34 17.06
N ALA A 149 10.68 0.14 16.40
CA ALA A 149 11.63 -0.73 15.67
C ALA A 149 12.37 -1.69 16.59
N VAL A 150 12.67 -1.29 17.83
CA VAL A 150 13.38 -2.11 18.82
C VAL A 150 12.66 -3.41 19.22
N TYR A 151 11.39 -3.54 18.88
CA TYR A 151 10.60 -4.76 19.13
C TYR A 151 10.58 -5.75 17.95
N PHE A 152 11.22 -5.41 16.85
CA PHE A 152 11.23 -6.22 15.64
C PHE A 152 12.67 -6.52 15.21
N THR A 153 12.91 -7.74 14.73
CA THR A 153 14.19 -8.08 14.11
C THR A 153 14.29 -7.51 12.70
N ALA A 154 15.49 -7.40 12.15
CA ALA A 154 15.69 -6.95 10.78
C ALA A 154 14.96 -7.84 9.76
N VAL A 155 14.91 -9.16 10.00
CA VAL A 155 14.17 -10.13 9.18
C VAL A 155 12.67 -9.86 9.24
N ASP A 156 12.12 -9.60 10.44
CA ASP A 156 10.69 -9.29 10.62
C ASP A 156 10.28 -8.06 9.82
N LEU A 157 11.10 -7.00 9.87
CA LEU A 157 10.85 -5.76 9.14
C LEU A 157 10.96 -5.94 7.63
N TYR A 158 11.93 -6.74 7.18
CA TYR A 158 12.19 -6.92 5.76
C TYR A 158 11.17 -7.85 5.06
N SER A 159 10.61 -8.85 5.76
CA SER A 159 9.80 -9.88 5.11
C SER A 159 8.45 -10.16 5.77
N THR A 160 8.42 -10.62 7.02
CA THR A 160 7.25 -11.35 7.54
C THR A 160 6.27 -10.51 8.34
N LYS A 161 6.73 -9.45 9.03
CA LYS A 161 5.90 -8.67 9.97
C LYS A 161 5.80 -7.19 9.62
N ARG A 162 6.06 -6.83 8.36
CA ARG A 162 6.02 -5.44 7.89
C ARG A 162 4.66 -4.78 8.16
N ASP A 163 3.57 -5.49 7.90
CA ASP A 163 2.21 -4.97 8.11
C ASP A 163 1.89 -4.78 9.60
N ILE A 164 2.37 -5.68 10.45
CA ILE A 164 2.22 -5.58 11.90
C ILE A 164 2.99 -4.37 12.42
N PHE A 165 4.21 -4.18 11.95
CA PHE A 165 5.06 -3.02 12.27
C PHE A 165 4.38 -1.71 11.87
N GLN A 166 3.91 -1.62 10.61
CA GLN A 166 3.20 -0.45 10.10
C GLN A 166 1.96 -0.13 10.94
N SER A 167 1.14 -1.14 11.26
CA SER A 167 -0.08 -0.99 12.06
C SER A 167 0.23 -0.53 13.50
N LYS A 168 1.32 -1.03 14.09
CA LYS A 168 1.75 -0.64 15.43
C LYS A 168 2.22 0.81 15.49
N ILE A 169 2.98 1.24 14.48
CA ILE A 169 3.43 2.62 14.39
C ILE A 169 2.24 3.55 14.13
N PHE A 170 1.35 3.17 13.21
CA PHE A 170 0.14 3.94 12.92
C PHE A 170 -0.63 4.27 14.21
N LYS A 171 -0.97 3.26 15.02
CA LYS A 171 -1.65 3.45 16.30
C LYS A 171 -0.86 4.32 17.27
N SER A 172 0.47 4.17 17.30
CA SER A 172 1.35 4.95 18.18
C SER A 172 1.41 6.43 17.81
N ILE A 173 1.19 6.78 16.54
CA ILE A 173 1.22 8.16 16.03
C ILE A 173 -0.18 8.79 16.06
N GLU A 174 -1.22 8.03 15.75
CA GLU A 174 -2.60 8.48 15.59
C GLU A 174 -3.08 9.32 16.78
N ASP A 175 -2.90 8.82 18.01
CA ASP A 175 -3.30 9.51 19.23
C ASP A 175 -2.58 10.84 19.43
N ASP A 176 -1.28 10.87 19.12
CA ASP A 176 -0.47 12.07 19.28
C ASP A 176 -0.77 13.12 18.19
N PHE A 177 -1.11 12.71 16.98
CA PHE A 177 -1.58 13.58 15.93
C PHE A 177 -2.94 14.19 16.29
N LYS A 178 -3.88 13.36 16.74
CA LYS A 178 -5.21 13.79 17.14
C LYS A 178 -5.20 14.85 18.25
N LYS A 179 -4.33 14.67 19.26
CA LYS A 179 -4.15 15.67 20.34
C LYS A 179 -3.67 17.02 19.83
N ARG A 180 -3.06 17.08 18.64
CA ARG A 180 -2.52 18.28 18.02
C ARG A 180 -3.37 18.84 16.88
N GLY A 181 -4.57 18.29 16.67
CA GLY A 181 -5.48 18.72 15.60
C GLY A 181 -5.09 18.21 14.21
N LEU A 182 -4.31 17.13 14.15
CA LEU A 182 -3.96 16.42 12.93
C LEU A 182 -4.70 15.08 12.87
N ILE A 183 -5.07 14.66 11.68
CA ILE A 183 -5.64 13.34 11.41
C ILE A 183 -4.58 12.55 10.66
N LEU A 184 -4.15 11.42 11.20
CA LEU A 184 -3.32 10.46 10.48
C LEU A 184 -4.23 9.60 9.62
N GLU A 185 -4.12 9.71 8.30
CA GLU A 185 -4.94 8.95 7.36
C GLU A 185 -4.26 7.62 7.01
N GLN A 186 -2.98 7.67 6.68
CA GLN A 186 -2.22 6.49 6.32
C GLN A 186 -0.73 6.64 6.64
N LEU A 187 -0.10 5.54 6.96
CA LEU A 187 1.35 5.45 7.14
C LEU A 187 1.87 4.41 6.13
N LEU A 188 2.75 4.82 5.24
CA LEU A 188 3.26 3.97 4.17
C LEU A 188 4.76 3.74 4.36
N VAL A 189 5.13 2.56 4.81
CA VAL A 189 6.53 2.13 4.79
C VAL A 189 6.89 1.79 3.35
N ARG A 190 7.74 2.61 2.70
CA ARG A 190 8.08 2.48 1.27
C ARG A 190 9.20 1.47 1.04
N ASN A 191 10.34 1.71 1.64
CA ASN A 191 11.52 0.88 1.48
C ASN A 191 12.17 0.60 2.83
N ILE A 192 12.77 -0.57 2.98
CA ILE A 192 13.55 -0.97 4.15
C ILE A 192 14.88 -1.47 3.63
N THR A 193 15.93 -0.69 3.88
CA THR A 193 17.29 -0.99 3.41
C THR A 193 18.14 -1.52 4.55
N LEU A 194 18.68 -2.70 4.33
CA LEU A 194 19.60 -3.38 5.24
C LEU A 194 21.07 -3.14 4.80
N PRO A 195 22.03 -3.17 5.71
CA PRO A 195 23.44 -3.27 5.34
C PRO A 195 23.70 -4.46 4.42
N GLY A 196 24.53 -4.29 3.39
CA GLY A 196 24.71 -5.29 2.32
C GLY A 196 25.12 -6.68 2.81
N THR A 197 25.98 -6.75 3.81
CA THR A 197 26.43 -8.01 4.45
C THR A 197 25.27 -8.72 5.15
N VAL A 198 24.44 -7.99 5.86
CA VAL A 198 23.28 -8.51 6.58
C VAL A 198 22.20 -8.97 5.61
N LYS A 199 21.96 -8.20 4.55
CA LYS A 199 21.00 -8.54 3.49
C LYS A 199 21.36 -9.89 2.86
N ALA A 200 22.62 -10.09 2.47
CA ALA A 200 23.10 -11.35 1.89
C ALA A 200 22.85 -12.56 2.83
N SER A 201 23.20 -12.42 4.12
CA SER A 201 22.97 -13.50 5.10
C SER A 201 21.50 -13.81 5.33
N ILE A 202 20.63 -12.79 5.32
CA ILE A 202 19.17 -12.97 5.44
C ILE A 202 18.60 -13.66 4.19
N GLU A 203 19.01 -13.24 3.00
CA GLU A 203 18.60 -13.85 1.73
C GLU A 203 19.02 -15.34 1.66
N GLU A 204 20.24 -15.66 2.11
CA GLU A 204 20.73 -17.05 2.20
C GLU A 204 19.89 -17.88 3.18
N LYS A 205 19.58 -17.33 4.36
CA LYS A 205 18.72 -18.00 5.35
C LYS A 205 17.30 -18.23 4.80
N ILE A 206 16.68 -17.20 4.19
CA ILE A 206 15.35 -17.33 3.58
C ILE A 206 15.37 -18.40 2.48
N LYS A 207 16.41 -18.42 1.64
CA LYS A 207 16.58 -19.44 0.61
C LYS A 207 16.69 -20.85 1.19
N ALA A 208 17.48 -21.03 2.24
CA ALA A 208 17.60 -22.32 2.91
C ALA A 208 16.28 -22.79 3.52
N GLU A 209 15.51 -21.89 4.14
CA GLU A 209 14.16 -22.20 4.65
C GLU A 209 13.19 -22.58 3.53
N GLN A 210 13.21 -21.86 2.40
CA GLN A 210 12.38 -22.17 1.25
C GLN A 210 12.76 -23.52 0.62
N ASP A 211 14.04 -23.83 0.52
CA ASP A 211 14.53 -25.11 0.01
C ASP A 211 14.13 -26.27 0.95
N ALA A 212 14.16 -26.07 2.26
CA ALA A 212 13.69 -27.05 3.24
C ALA A 212 12.17 -27.30 3.11
N GLN A 213 11.37 -26.24 3.00
CA GLN A 213 9.92 -26.34 2.77
C GLN A 213 9.61 -27.05 1.44
N LYS A 214 10.32 -26.70 0.36
CA LYS A 214 10.19 -27.37 -0.92
C LYS A 214 10.48 -28.86 -0.83
N MET A 215 11.53 -29.24 -0.08
CA MET A 215 11.88 -30.65 0.11
C MET A 215 10.78 -31.40 0.89
N GLU A 216 10.16 -30.74 1.88
CA GLU A 216 9.03 -31.33 2.61
C GLU A 216 7.83 -31.61 1.69
N PHE A 217 7.48 -30.67 0.81
CA PHE A 217 6.43 -30.87 -0.21
C PHE A 217 6.79 -31.99 -1.19
N VAL A 218 8.06 -32.09 -1.62
CA VAL A 218 8.52 -33.18 -2.49
C VAL A 218 8.37 -34.54 -1.79
N LEU A 219 8.81 -34.64 -0.53
CA LEU A 219 8.66 -35.85 0.26
C LEU A 219 7.18 -36.25 0.44
N GLN A 220 6.31 -35.26 0.69
CA GLN A 220 4.88 -35.53 0.80
C GLN A 220 4.28 -36.02 -0.52
N LYS A 221 4.66 -35.41 -1.64
CA LYS A 221 4.25 -35.85 -2.98
C LYS A 221 4.72 -37.29 -3.28
N GLU A 222 6.00 -37.60 -3.02
CA GLU A 222 6.56 -38.94 -3.24
C GLU A 222 5.85 -39.99 -2.36
N LYS A 223 5.52 -39.67 -1.11
CA LYS A 223 4.73 -40.56 -0.26
C LYS A 223 3.34 -40.82 -0.85
N GLN A 224 2.64 -39.77 -1.28
CA GLN A 224 1.33 -39.92 -1.92
C GLN A 224 1.40 -40.73 -3.21
N GLU A 225 2.44 -40.54 -4.01
CA GLU A 225 2.62 -41.30 -5.23
C GLU A 225 2.96 -42.80 -4.96
N ALA A 226 3.77 -43.06 -3.95
CA ALA A 226 4.04 -44.43 -3.50
C ALA A 226 2.77 -45.13 -2.99
N ASP A 227 1.93 -44.41 -2.20
CA ASP A 227 0.65 -44.93 -1.73
C ASP A 227 -0.33 -45.16 -2.90
N ARG A 228 -0.40 -44.25 -3.85
CA ARG A 228 -1.20 -44.45 -5.08
C ARG A 228 -0.77 -45.68 -5.85
N LYS A 229 0.53 -45.84 -6.09
CA LYS A 229 1.09 -47.03 -6.79
C LYS A 229 0.81 -48.34 -6.02
N ARG A 230 0.87 -48.29 -4.68
CA ARG A 230 0.54 -49.44 -3.84
C ARG A 230 -0.94 -49.84 -3.96
N VAL A 231 -1.86 -48.83 -3.90
CA VAL A 231 -3.29 -49.07 -4.07
C VAL A 231 -3.61 -49.59 -5.47
N GLU A 232 -2.97 -49.05 -6.51
CA GLU A 232 -3.10 -49.51 -7.90
C GLU A 232 -2.63 -50.97 -8.06
N ALA A 233 -1.45 -51.28 -7.52
CA ALA A 233 -0.92 -52.67 -7.54
C ALA A 233 -1.85 -53.63 -6.79
N GLN A 234 -2.39 -53.23 -5.64
CA GLN A 234 -3.37 -54.00 -4.88
C GLN A 234 -4.64 -54.25 -5.71
N GLY A 235 -5.17 -53.18 -6.36
CA GLY A 235 -6.34 -53.29 -7.24
C GLY A 235 -6.09 -54.26 -8.42
N ILE A 236 -4.92 -54.23 -9.05
CA ILE A 236 -4.54 -55.17 -10.10
C ILE A 236 -4.47 -56.58 -9.54
N ALA A 237 -3.84 -56.81 -8.39
CA ALA A 237 -3.74 -58.12 -7.76
C ALA A 237 -5.13 -58.69 -7.39
N ASP A 238 -6.02 -57.87 -6.84
CA ASP A 238 -7.39 -58.26 -6.52
C ASP A 238 -8.20 -58.55 -7.79
N TYR A 239 -8.08 -57.73 -8.83
CA TYR A 239 -8.66 -57.99 -10.13
C TYR A 239 -8.19 -59.34 -10.72
N GLN A 240 -6.87 -59.60 -10.74
CA GLN A 240 -6.31 -60.90 -11.21
C GLN A 240 -6.83 -62.06 -10.38
N ARG A 241 -6.95 -61.92 -9.04
CA ARG A 241 -7.47 -62.96 -8.16
C ARG A 241 -8.94 -63.28 -8.49
N ILE A 242 -9.78 -62.24 -8.69
CA ILE A 242 -11.18 -62.41 -9.04
C ILE A 242 -11.32 -63.11 -10.39
N ILE A 243 -10.54 -62.72 -11.40
CA ILE A 243 -10.56 -63.33 -12.72
C ILE A 243 -10.08 -64.79 -12.63
N SER A 244 -8.98 -65.04 -11.96
CA SER A 244 -8.42 -66.40 -11.84
C SER A 244 -9.34 -67.35 -11.04
N SER A 245 -10.10 -66.84 -10.08
CA SER A 245 -11.07 -67.64 -9.33
C SER A 245 -12.41 -67.85 -10.10
N GLY A 246 -12.72 -66.99 -11.08
CA GLY A 246 -13.96 -67.05 -11.85
C GLY A 246 -13.84 -67.71 -13.23
N LEU A 247 -12.61 -67.80 -13.79
CA LEU A 247 -12.36 -68.38 -15.11
C LEU A 247 -12.04 -69.89 -14.99
N GLY A 248 -13.08 -70.68 -15.02
CA GLY A 248 -12.92 -72.11 -15.29
C GLY A 248 -12.45 -72.39 -16.73
N ASP A 249 -11.82 -73.50 -16.98
CA ASP A 249 -11.29 -73.88 -18.32
C ASP A 249 -12.29 -73.74 -19.48
N LYS A 250 -13.58 -73.89 -19.20
CA LYS A 250 -14.66 -73.63 -20.16
C LYS A 250 -14.86 -72.14 -20.53
N GLN A 251 -14.61 -71.23 -19.65
CA GLN A 251 -14.69 -69.80 -19.89
C GLN A 251 -13.53 -69.29 -20.75
N LEU A 252 -12.32 -69.83 -20.49
CA LEU A 252 -11.16 -69.52 -21.31
C LEU A 252 -11.33 -70.04 -22.74
N GLN A 253 -11.93 -71.22 -22.90
CA GLN A 253 -12.27 -71.74 -24.22
C GLN A 253 -13.33 -70.90 -24.93
N TYR A 254 -14.34 -70.43 -24.24
CA TYR A 254 -15.36 -69.49 -24.79
C TYR A 254 -14.75 -68.16 -25.26
N GLU A 255 -13.88 -67.59 -24.49
CA GLU A 255 -13.17 -66.33 -24.87
C GLU A 255 -12.24 -66.52 -26.06
N GLN A 256 -11.51 -67.67 -26.12
CA GLN A 256 -10.72 -68.03 -27.29
C GLN A 256 -11.58 -68.16 -28.57
N ILE A 257 -12.75 -68.76 -28.47
CA ILE A 257 -13.72 -68.84 -29.58
C ILE A 257 -14.23 -67.47 -30.00
N GLN A 258 -14.52 -66.56 -29.07
CA GLN A 258 -14.96 -65.16 -29.36
C GLN A 258 -13.85 -64.37 -30.06
N VAL A 259 -12.60 -64.48 -29.60
CA VAL A 259 -11.45 -63.84 -30.25
C VAL A 259 -11.26 -64.40 -31.68
N MET A 260 -11.39 -65.72 -31.88
CA MET A 260 -11.35 -66.28 -33.21
C MET A 260 -12.48 -65.78 -34.13
N LYS A 261 -13.70 -65.66 -33.61
CA LYS A 261 -14.80 -65.07 -34.38
C LYS A 261 -14.52 -63.58 -34.76
N GLY A 262 -13.97 -62.78 -33.88
CA GLY A 262 -13.54 -61.43 -34.17
C GLY A 262 -12.46 -61.34 -35.25
N LEU A 263 -11.53 -62.32 -35.28
CA LEU A 263 -10.50 -62.39 -36.30
C LEU A 263 -11.06 -62.76 -37.68
N ILE A 264 -12.08 -63.66 -37.75
CA ILE A 264 -12.74 -64.02 -38.99
C ILE A 264 -13.50 -62.85 -39.64
N THR A 265 -14.04 -61.97 -38.85
CA THR A 265 -14.80 -60.78 -39.31
C THR A 265 -13.93 -59.54 -39.53
N SER A 266 -12.65 -59.57 -39.26
CA SER A 266 -11.70 -58.48 -39.43
C SER A 266 -11.41 -58.24 -40.94
N PRO A 267 -11.54 -56.99 -41.43
CA PRO A 267 -11.22 -56.68 -42.83
C PRO A 267 -9.74 -56.76 -43.18
N ASN A 268 -8.85 -56.93 -42.18
CA ASN A 268 -7.41 -57.15 -42.36
C ASN A 268 -7.10 -58.65 -42.12
N ALA A 269 -7.26 -59.44 -43.11
CA ALA A 269 -7.00 -60.88 -43.06
C ALA A 269 -5.50 -61.13 -42.82
N LYS A 270 -5.13 -61.38 -41.57
CA LYS A 270 -3.86 -62.01 -41.18
C LYS A 270 -4.14 -63.50 -40.97
N VAL A 271 -3.41 -64.37 -41.68
CA VAL A 271 -3.55 -65.76 -41.44
C VAL A 271 -2.81 -66.15 -40.17
N ILE A 272 -3.58 -66.54 -39.15
CA ILE A 272 -3.03 -67.09 -37.91
C ILE A 272 -3.10 -68.58 -37.94
N ILE A 273 -1.94 -69.21 -38.01
CA ILE A 273 -1.86 -70.66 -37.91
C ILE A 273 -1.59 -71.07 -36.46
N MET A 274 -2.60 -71.61 -35.80
CA MET A 274 -2.46 -72.16 -34.45
C MET A 274 -2.12 -73.67 -34.54
N ASN A 275 -0.85 -73.96 -34.32
CA ASN A 275 -0.45 -75.37 -34.10
C ASN A 275 -0.56 -75.63 -32.59
N GLY A 276 -1.02 -76.76 -32.16
CA GLY A 276 -1.38 -77.11 -30.77
C GLY A 276 -0.34 -76.89 -29.64
N SER A 277 0.68 -76.08 -29.88
CA SER A 277 1.59 -75.51 -28.89
C SER A 277 1.14 -74.10 -28.56
N LYS A 278 1.24 -73.68 -27.30
CA LYS A 278 0.68 -72.54 -26.67
C LYS A 278 1.13 -71.16 -27.21
N THR A 279 1.76 -71.04 -28.35
CA THR A 279 2.21 -69.77 -28.95
C THR A 279 1.62 -69.59 -30.35
N PRO A 280 0.83 -68.56 -30.60
CA PRO A 280 0.33 -68.17 -31.91
C PRO A 280 1.48 -67.66 -32.80
N VAL A 281 1.63 -68.17 -34.00
CA VAL A 281 2.54 -67.60 -35.01
C VAL A 281 1.72 -66.74 -35.95
N ILE A 282 2.00 -65.44 -36.00
CA ILE A 282 1.37 -64.49 -36.90
C ILE A 282 2.21 -64.45 -38.20
N LEU A 283 1.64 -64.83 -39.31
CA LEU A 283 2.22 -64.66 -40.63
C LEU A 283 1.60 -63.43 -41.29
N ASP A 284 2.42 -62.40 -41.57
CA ASP A 284 2.00 -61.23 -42.32
C ASP A 284 2.07 -61.53 -43.82
N GLY A 285 0.93 -61.61 -44.45
CA GLY A 285 0.81 -61.84 -45.88
C GLY A 285 0.96 -60.58 -46.68
N LYS A 286 2.11 -59.95 -46.69
CA LYS A 286 2.43 -58.92 -47.68
C LYS A 286 3.23 -59.57 -48.81
N ASN A 287 2.57 -59.69 -49.95
CA ASN A 287 3.22 -59.63 -51.27
C ASN A 287 3.09 -58.22 -51.77
#